data_5e22f6f43a6eb5202da3ec381bb99a40
#
_entry.id   5e22f6f43a6eb5202da3ec381bb99a40
#
_cell.length_a   1.000
_cell.length_b   1.000
_cell.length_c   1.000
_cell.angle_alpha   90.00
_cell.angle_beta   90.00
_cell.angle_gamma   90.00
#
_symmetry.space_group_name_H-M   'P 1'
#
loop_
_entity.id
_entity.type
_entity.pdbx_description
1 polymer ?
#
loop_
_entity_poly.entity_id
_entity_poly.type
_entity_poly.pdbx_seq_one_letter_code
_entity_poly.pdbx_strand_id
1 'polypeptide(L)'
;VTRVIGFGILALAAAMAPGQTTAQEESAVVVPSGMPVIFYDSLWDSASSTERFRFLAPRIGGDMPMDFAAVSPDMQHLCDSFALPRLGGRDKLPALIVISLMAEPVAFGDPAPGIPQYFEAYSPKGGICAWEAF
;
A
#
# COMPACT_ATOMS: atom_id res chain seq x y z
N VAL A 1 -2.89 67.50 -34.92
CA VAL A 1 -2.25 66.21 -34.88
C VAL A 1 -2.49 65.62 -33.45
N THR A 2 -3.52 64.71 -33.29
CA THR A 2 -3.85 64.12 -32.02
C THR A 2 -3.41 62.68 -32.08
N ARG A 3 -2.39 62.32 -31.28
CA ARG A 3 -1.95 60.94 -31.08
C ARG A 3 -2.76 60.34 -29.94
N VAL A 4 -3.56 59.34 -30.25
CA VAL A 4 -4.22 58.46 -29.24
C VAL A 4 -3.28 57.30 -28.93
N ILE A 5 -2.82 57.25 -27.69
CA ILE A 5 -2.00 56.13 -27.16
C ILE A 5 -2.99 55.13 -26.56
N GLY A 6 -3.15 54.01 -27.26
CA GLY A 6 -3.91 52.87 -26.71
C GLY A 6 -3.09 52.09 -25.69
N PHE A 7 -3.54 52.07 -24.44
CA PHE A 7 -3.02 51.15 -23.40
C PHE A 7 -3.62 49.77 -23.61
N GLY A 8 -2.81 48.84 -24.10
CA GLY A 8 -3.16 47.43 -24.12
C GLY A 8 -2.98 46.83 -22.74
N ILE A 9 -4.09 46.39 -22.15
CA ILE A 9 -4.06 45.62 -20.90
C ILE A 9 -3.69 44.16 -21.25
N LEU A 10 -2.49 43.75 -20.88
CA LEU A 10 -2.06 42.35 -20.98
C LEU A 10 -2.63 41.61 -19.80
N ALA A 11 -3.69 40.82 -20.02
CA ALA A 11 -4.21 39.90 -18.99
C ALA A 11 -3.28 38.67 -18.92
N LEU A 12 -2.52 38.56 -17.85
CA LEU A 12 -1.74 37.35 -17.54
C LEU A 12 -2.73 36.29 -17.00
N ALA A 13 -3.08 35.33 -17.83
CA ALA A 13 -3.79 34.14 -17.38
C ALA A 13 -2.79 33.23 -16.67
N ALA A 14 -2.85 33.18 -15.35
CA ALA A 14 -2.13 32.17 -14.57
C ALA A 14 -2.77 30.80 -14.81
N ALA A 15 -2.12 29.98 -15.63
CA ALA A 15 -2.49 28.56 -15.78
C ALA A 15 -2.12 27.83 -14.49
N MET A 16 -3.12 27.47 -13.70
CA MET A 16 -2.95 26.53 -12.59
C MET A 16 -2.66 25.15 -13.20
N ALA A 17 -1.43 24.66 -13.03
CA ALA A 17 -1.09 23.29 -13.36
C ALA A 17 -1.82 22.34 -12.39
N PRO A 18 -2.45 21.24 -12.86
CA PRO A 18 -3.01 20.24 -11.96
C PRO A 18 -1.89 19.67 -11.10
N GLY A 19 -2.11 19.65 -9.77
CA GLY A 19 -1.16 19.06 -8.84
C GLY A 19 -0.91 17.60 -9.21
N GLN A 20 0.36 17.24 -9.46
CA GLN A 20 0.74 15.87 -9.72
C GLN A 20 0.77 15.13 -8.40
N THR A 21 -0.18 14.18 -8.22
CA THR A 21 -0.14 13.23 -7.12
C THR A 21 1.12 12.37 -7.25
N THR A 22 1.93 12.29 -6.21
CA THR A 22 3.12 11.44 -6.24
C THR A 22 2.72 9.97 -6.27
N ALA A 23 3.54 9.09 -6.87
CA ALA A 23 3.30 7.65 -6.89
C ALA A 23 3.12 7.05 -5.49
N GLN A 24 3.72 7.66 -4.45
CA GLN A 24 3.59 7.27 -3.05
C GLN A 24 2.19 7.57 -2.49
N GLU A 25 1.57 8.69 -2.86
CA GLU A 25 0.20 9.02 -2.44
C GLU A 25 -0.82 8.07 -3.07
N GLU A 26 -0.62 7.69 -4.34
CA GLU A 26 -1.47 6.71 -5.03
C GLU A 26 -1.35 5.30 -4.44
N SER A 27 -0.20 4.97 -3.83
CA SER A 27 0.08 3.67 -3.22
C SER A 27 -0.23 3.63 -1.72
N ALA A 28 -0.58 4.76 -1.10
CA ALA A 28 -0.93 4.85 0.32
C ALA A 28 -2.23 4.09 0.61
N VAL A 29 -2.21 3.31 1.69
CA VAL A 29 -3.37 2.52 2.14
C VAL A 29 -3.73 2.95 3.56
N VAL A 30 -5.01 3.26 3.78
CA VAL A 30 -5.53 3.60 5.10
C VAL A 30 -5.76 2.33 5.92
N VAL A 31 -5.23 2.29 7.13
CA VAL A 31 -5.39 1.19 8.08
C VAL A 31 -5.96 1.67 9.42
N PRO A 32 -6.57 0.77 10.23
CA PRO A 32 -7.24 1.15 11.48
C PRO A 32 -6.36 1.92 12.48
N SER A 33 -5.08 1.58 12.61
CA SER A 33 -4.16 2.29 13.51
C SER A 33 -3.84 3.71 13.07
N GLY A 34 -4.05 4.02 11.78
CA GLY A 34 -3.65 5.28 11.18
C GLY A 34 -2.15 5.39 10.88
N MET A 35 -1.36 4.32 11.08
CA MET A 35 0.04 4.35 10.69
C MET A 35 0.19 4.48 9.16
N PRO A 36 1.27 5.12 8.68
CA PRO A 36 1.56 5.16 7.25
C PRO A 36 1.82 3.76 6.71
N VAL A 37 1.09 3.37 5.69
CA VAL A 37 1.27 2.12 4.95
C VAL A 37 1.25 2.41 3.46
N ILE A 38 2.22 1.86 2.73
CA ILE A 38 2.33 2.01 1.29
C ILE A 38 2.37 0.62 0.66
N PHE A 39 1.50 0.39 -0.32
CA PHE A 39 1.58 -0.84 -1.12
C PHE A 39 2.89 -0.86 -1.90
N TYR A 40 3.64 -1.96 -1.78
CA TYR A 40 4.95 -2.12 -2.41
C TYR A 40 4.86 -2.98 -3.68
N ASP A 41 4.45 -4.24 -3.54
CA ASP A 41 4.23 -5.16 -4.65
C ASP A 41 3.35 -6.36 -4.25
N SER A 42 3.03 -7.18 -5.25
CA SER A 42 2.43 -8.49 -5.02
C SER A 42 3.18 -9.56 -5.81
N LEU A 43 3.24 -10.76 -5.25
CA LEU A 43 3.98 -11.89 -5.79
C LEU A 43 3.11 -13.15 -5.77
N TRP A 44 2.96 -13.77 -6.93
CA TRP A 44 2.25 -15.04 -7.08
C TRP A 44 3.20 -16.21 -7.03
N ASP A 45 2.91 -17.17 -6.16
CA ASP A 45 3.58 -18.46 -6.09
C ASP A 45 2.61 -19.58 -6.53
N SER A 46 2.78 -20.09 -7.74
CA SER A 46 1.93 -21.13 -8.29
C SER A 46 2.10 -22.49 -7.60
N ALA A 47 3.28 -22.78 -7.06
CA ALA A 47 3.57 -24.04 -6.39
C ALA A 47 2.76 -24.22 -5.11
N SER A 48 2.58 -23.14 -4.36
CA SER A 48 1.81 -23.13 -3.11
C SER A 48 0.42 -22.51 -3.24
N SER A 49 0.04 -22.04 -4.42
CA SER A 49 -1.18 -21.25 -4.63
C SER A 49 -1.31 -20.09 -3.62
N THR A 50 -0.22 -19.34 -3.47
CA THR A 50 -0.12 -18.24 -2.52
C THR A 50 0.08 -16.91 -3.24
N GLU A 51 -0.74 -15.92 -2.91
CA GLU A 51 -0.51 -14.53 -3.31
C GLU A 51 0.03 -13.76 -2.11
N ARG A 52 1.18 -13.10 -2.29
CA ARG A 52 1.82 -12.28 -1.27
C ARG A 52 1.62 -10.81 -1.60
N PHE A 53 1.04 -10.06 -0.68
CA PHE A 53 0.93 -8.61 -0.77
C PHE A 53 1.91 -7.99 0.22
N ARG A 54 2.85 -7.21 -0.28
CA ARG A 54 3.90 -6.60 0.54
C ARG A 54 3.69 -5.09 0.63
N PHE A 55 3.87 -4.57 1.85
CA PHE A 55 3.64 -3.17 2.18
C PHE A 55 4.83 -2.61 2.96
N LEU A 56 5.13 -1.33 2.71
CA LEU A 56 6.04 -0.56 3.54
C LEU A 56 5.26 0.02 4.72
N ALA A 57 5.75 -0.24 5.92
CA ALA A 57 5.17 0.22 7.18
C ALA A 57 6.30 0.71 8.12
N PRO A 58 6.84 1.93 7.91
CA PRO A 58 8.02 2.41 8.65
C PRO A 58 7.84 2.39 10.16
N ARG A 59 6.59 2.49 10.66
CA ARG A 59 6.30 2.51 12.10
C ARG A 59 6.51 1.18 12.82
N ILE A 60 6.74 0.07 12.10
CA ILE A 60 7.16 -1.19 12.75
C ILE A 60 8.67 -1.22 13.04
N GLY A 61 9.41 -0.22 12.56
CA GLY A 61 10.82 0.04 12.87
C GLY A 61 11.00 1.37 13.59
N GLY A 62 12.26 1.82 13.69
CA GLY A 62 12.62 3.07 14.34
C GLY A 62 12.75 2.96 15.86
N ASP A 63 12.78 4.12 16.54
CA ASP A 63 13.08 4.18 17.98
C ASP A 63 11.91 3.74 18.88
N MET A 64 10.68 3.88 18.38
CA MET A 64 9.46 3.48 19.10
C MET A 64 8.58 2.62 18.20
N PRO A 65 9.01 1.38 17.91
CA PRO A 65 8.32 0.55 16.93
C PRO A 65 6.97 0.07 17.45
N MET A 66 5.97 0.03 16.55
CA MET A 66 4.72 -0.66 16.82
C MET A 66 4.97 -2.18 16.80
N ASP A 67 4.52 -2.86 17.84
CA ASP A 67 4.66 -4.30 17.94
C ASP A 67 3.64 -5.06 17.07
N PHE A 68 3.84 -6.36 16.96
CA PHE A 68 2.98 -7.23 16.16
C PHE A 68 1.51 -7.17 16.60
N ALA A 69 1.25 -7.18 17.89
CA ALA A 69 -0.11 -7.15 18.41
C ALA A 69 -0.84 -5.84 18.04
N ALA A 70 -0.12 -4.73 18.02
CA ALA A 70 -0.67 -3.42 17.65
C ALA A 70 -1.03 -3.34 16.16
N VAL A 71 -0.30 -4.02 15.28
CA VAL A 71 -0.50 -3.96 13.82
C VAL A 71 -1.29 -5.14 13.25
N SER A 72 -1.54 -6.18 14.04
CA SER A 72 -2.31 -7.35 13.60
C SER A 72 -3.71 -6.98 13.05
N PRO A 73 -4.47 -6.07 13.67
CA PRO A 73 -5.73 -5.59 13.09
C PRO A 73 -5.57 -4.88 11.75
N ASP A 74 -4.47 -4.17 11.56
CA ASP A 74 -4.16 -3.50 10.29
C ASP A 74 -3.90 -4.54 9.19
N MET A 75 -3.17 -5.61 9.52
CA MET A 75 -2.89 -6.70 8.57
C MET A 75 -4.16 -7.43 8.16
N GLN A 76 -5.09 -7.69 9.09
CA GLN A 76 -6.41 -8.22 8.78
C GLN A 76 -7.17 -7.28 7.81
N HIS A 77 -7.18 -6.00 8.11
CA HIS A 77 -7.82 -4.98 7.26
C HIS A 77 -7.21 -4.92 5.86
N LEU A 78 -5.88 -5.00 5.75
CA LEU A 78 -5.19 -5.04 4.46
C LEU A 78 -5.59 -6.26 3.64
N CYS A 79 -5.77 -7.41 4.28
CA CYS A 79 -6.26 -8.59 3.59
C CYS A 79 -7.71 -8.42 3.11
N ASP A 80 -8.62 -8.02 4.00
CA ASP A 80 -10.05 -7.91 3.69
C ASP A 80 -10.35 -6.79 2.68
N SER A 81 -9.73 -5.63 2.85
CA SER A 81 -10.10 -4.40 2.13
C SER A 81 -9.18 -4.06 0.96
N PHE A 82 -7.97 -4.59 0.92
CA PHE A 82 -7.02 -4.34 -0.15
C PHE A 82 -6.75 -5.59 -1.01
N ALA A 83 -6.37 -6.70 -0.41
CA ALA A 83 -5.98 -7.91 -1.14
C ALA A 83 -7.18 -8.60 -1.80
N LEU A 84 -8.23 -8.92 -1.05
CA LEU A 84 -9.41 -9.62 -1.58
C LEU A 84 -10.07 -8.92 -2.76
N PRO A 85 -10.33 -7.59 -2.74
CA PRO A 85 -10.93 -6.92 -3.89
C PRO A 85 -10.09 -7.03 -5.16
N ARG A 86 -8.76 -7.07 -5.04
CA ARG A 86 -7.84 -7.22 -6.18
C ARG A 86 -7.83 -8.63 -6.76
N LEU A 87 -8.24 -9.61 -5.97
CA LEU A 87 -8.32 -11.02 -6.37
C LEU A 87 -9.69 -11.41 -6.92
N GLY A 88 -10.71 -10.58 -6.73
CA GLY A 88 -12.11 -10.88 -7.05
C GLY A 88 -12.42 -11.09 -8.53
N GLY A 89 -11.53 -10.70 -9.44
CA GLY A 89 -11.67 -10.92 -10.88
C GLY A 89 -11.02 -12.20 -11.40
N ARG A 90 -10.42 -13.01 -10.53
CA ARG A 90 -9.75 -14.28 -10.91
C ARG A 90 -10.76 -15.42 -10.94
N ASP A 91 -10.56 -16.35 -11.89
CA ASP A 91 -11.36 -17.57 -12.00
C ASP A 91 -11.22 -18.45 -10.76
N LYS A 92 -10.04 -18.43 -10.15
CA LYS A 92 -9.73 -19.15 -8.92
C LYS A 92 -8.97 -18.28 -7.94
N LEU A 93 -9.49 -18.21 -6.70
CA LEU A 93 -8.78 -17.55 -5.61
C LEU A 93 -7.55 -18.36 -5.16
N PRO A 94 -6.50 -17.70 -4.65
CA PRO A 94 -5.38 -18.39 -4.05
C PRO A 94 -5.82 -19.22 -2.82
N ALA A 95 -5.08 -20.27 -2.52
CA ALA A 95 -5.27 -21.04 -1.29
C ALA A 95 -4.90 -20.20 -0.06
N LEU A 96 -3.84 -19.41 -0.18
CA LEU A 96 -3.36 -18.51 0.86
C LEU A 96 -3.11 -17.11 0.33
N ILE A 97 -3.39 -16.13 1.18
CA ILE A 97 -2.99 -14.74 1.01
C ILE A 97 -2.02 -14.44 2.15
N VAL A 98 -0.82 -13.96 1.83
CA VAL A 98 0.14 -13.50 2.83
C VAL A 98 0.20 -11.99 2.79
N ILE A 99 0.01 -11.36 3.94
CA ILE A 99 0.24 -9.94 4.14
C ILE A 99 1.60 -9.78 4.80
N SER A 100 2.47 -8.99 4.17
CA SER A 100 3.80 -8.68 4.67
C SER A 100 3.93 -7.20 4.94
N LEU A 101 4.37 -6.84 6.13
CA LEU A 101 4.78 -5.48 6.47
C LEU A 101 6.31 -5.44 6.57
N MET A 102 6.93 -4.43 5.96
CA MET A 102 8.37 -4.20 5.99
C MET A 102 8.62 -2.78 6.49
N ALA A 103 9.52 -2.59 7.44
CA ALA A 103 9.91 -1.25 7.88
C ALA A 103 10.63 -0.46 6.77
N GLU A 104 11.38 -1.16 5.94
CA GLU A 104 12.12 -0.65 4.79
C GLU A 104 12.01 -1.67 3.64
N PRO A 105 12.26 -1.26 2.37
CA PRO A 105 12.22 -2.19 1.25
C PRO A 105 13.19 -3.37 1.44
N VAL A 106 12.67 -4.58 1.25
CA VAL A 106 13.43 -5.83 1.32
C VAL A 106 13.21 -6.60 0.01
N ALA A 107 14.30 -7.07 -0.59
CA ALA A 107 14.20 -7.96 -1.73
C ALA A 107 13.52 -9.28 -1.33
N PHE A 108 12.63 -9.80 -2.18
CA PHE A 108 11.93 -11.06 -1.89
C PHE A 108 12.93 -12.20 -1.72
N GLY A 109 12.78 -12.96 -0.62
CA GLY A 109 13.66 -14.06 -0.30
C GLY A 109 14.92 -13.66 0.48
N ASP A 110 15.20 -12.36 0.64
CA ASP A 110 16.27 -11.87 1.51
C ASP A 110 15.78 -11.92 2.98
N PRO A 111 16.49 -12.59 3.90
CA PRO A 111 16.09 -12.63 5.30
C PRO A 111 16.18 -11.26 5.99
N ALA A 112 17.09 -10.38 5.53
CA ALA A 112 17.27 -9.00 6.01
C ALA A 112 17.12 -8.87 7.55
N PRO A 113 17.96 -9.54 8.37
CA PRO A 113 17.71 -9.68 9.81
C PRO A 113 17.73 -8.36 10.58
N GLY A 114 18.31 -7.31 10.00
CA GLY A 114 18.32 -5.96 10.58
C GLY A 114 17.08 -5.12 10.28
N ILE A 115 16.17 -5.60 9.43
CA ILE A 115 14.96 -4.87 9.03
C ILE A 115 13.73 -5.55 9.63
N PRO A 116 12.95 -4.86 10.50
CA PRO A 116 11.72 -5.41 11.04
C PRO A 116 10.74 -5.77 9.93
N GLN A 117 10.17 -6.97 10.04
CA GLN A 117 9.16 -7.50 9.12
C GLN A 117 8.13 -8.30 9.90
N TYR A 118 6.85 -8.17 9.52
CA TYR A 118 5.76 -8.98 10.05
C TYR A 118 5.02 -9.68 8.91
N PHE A 119 4.62 -10.91 9.14
CA PHE A 119 3.92 -11.76 8.17
C PHE A 119 2.69 -12.38 8.82
N GLU A 120 1.58 -12.38 8.08
CA GLU A 120 0.36 -13.10 8.45
C GLU A 120 -0.20 -13.81 7.23
N ALA A 121 -0.71 -15.02 7.45
CA ALA A 121 -1.37 -15.79 6.42
C ALA A 121 -2.89 -15.86 6.66
N TYR A 122 -3.62 -15.83 5.57
CA TYR A 122 -5.08 -15.90 5.55
C TYR A 122 -5.53 -16.83 4.42
N SER A 123 -6.69 -17.45 4.60
CA SER A 123 -7.40 -18.10 3.50
C SER A 123 -8.66 -17.32 3.14
N PRO A 124 -8.97 -17.11 1.84
CA PRO A 124 -10.21 -16.46 1.45
C PRO A 124 -11.40 -17.40 1.69
N LYS A 125 -12.35 -16.97 2.53
CA LYS A 125 -13.57 -17.71 2.85
C LYS A 125 -14.77 -16.78 2.95
N GLY A 126 -15.76 -16.96 2.06
CA GLY A 126 -17.02 -16.21 2.15
C GLY A 126 -16.86 -14.69 2.05
N GLY A 127 -15.89 -14.20 1.27
CA GLY A 127 -15.65 -12.77 1.08
C GLY A 127 -14.83 -12.09 2.17
N ILE A 128 -14.29 -12.85 3.11
CA ILE A 128 -13.37 -12.38 4.16
C ILE A 128 -12.07 -13.17 4.17
N CYS A 129 -11.05 -12.61 4.80
CA CYS A 129 -9.79 -13.29 5.07
C CYS A 129 -9.88 -14.04 6.41
N ALA A 130 -9.85 -15.37 6.37
CA ALA A 130 -9.76 -16.18 7.58
C ALA A 130 -8.30 -16.34 8.00
N TRP A 131 -7.96 -15.94 9.21
CA TRP A 131 -6.60 -16.08 9.73
C TRP A 131 -6.16 -17.55 9.79
N GLU A 132 -4.93 -17.81 9.36
CA GLU A 132 -4.31 -19.13 9.38
C GLU A 132 -3.02 -19.07 10.21
N ALA A 133 -2.80 -20.06 11.05
CA ALA A 133 -1.53 -20.22 11.75
C ALA A 133 -0.44 -20.69 10.77
N PHE A 134 0.78 -20.20 10.95
CA PHE A 134 1.97 -20.73 10.26
C PHE A 134 2.43 -22.04 10.88
#